data_ccc17ec78462972e95b220830b6d5370
#
_entry.id   ccc17ec78462972e95b220830b6d5370
#
_cell.length_a   1.000
_cell.length_b   1.000
_cell.length_c   1.000
_cell.angle_alpha   90.00
_cell.angle_beta   90.00
_cell.angle_gamma   90.00
#
_symmetry.space_group_name_H-M   'P 1'
#
loop_
_entity.id
_entity.type
_entity.pdbx_description
1 polymer ?
#
loop_
_entity_poly.entity_id
_entity_poly.type
_entity_poly.pdbx_seq_one_letter_code
_entity_poly.pdbx_strand_id
1 'polypeptide(L)'
;YIRNGCTYFGINPDWNCPMEGGAFIPDCGSMAKLIEASTGRFPEFFGKPSKHTLDYIIQETGYEPDEIAIVGDRMYTDIAVADQSDVMSILVLSGESTREDVKTSDVKPNVILEDLSEITKML
;
A
#
# COMPACT_ATOMS: atom_id res chain seq x y z
N TYR A 1 9.22 -25.46 8.85
CA TYR A 1 10.19 -24.43 9.25
C TYR A 1 9.49 -23.29 10.00
N ILE A 2 8.43 -22.68 9.45
CA ILE A 2 7.68 -21.55 10.06
C ILE A 2 7.14 -21.94 11.45
N ARG A 3 6.53 -23.13 11.60
CA ARG A 3 6.05 -23.65 12.89
C ARG A 3 7.17 -23.77 13.92
N ASN A 4 8.39 -24.06 13.49
CA ASN A 4 9.57 -24.20 14.32
C ASN A 4 10.31 -22.87 14.58
N GLY A 5 9.69 -21.73 14.25
CA GLY A 5 10.22 -20.42 14.58
C GLY A 5 10.97 -19.70 13.46
N CYS A 6 11.01 -20.27 12.24
CA CYS A 6 11.55 -19.55 11.09
C CYS A 6 10.71 -18.28 10.84
N THR A 7 11.36 -17.15 10.77
CA THR A 7 10.74 -15.90 10.30
C THR A 7 10.50 -16.00 8.80
N TYR A 8 9.34 -15.51 8.35
CA TYR A 8 9.05 -15.39 6.92
C TYR A 8 8.39 -14.05 6.63
N PHE A 9 8.54 -13.60 5.40
CA PHE A 9 8.14 -12.28 4.96
C PHE A 9 7.10 -12.37 3.85
N GLY A 10 6.17 -11.41 3.84
CA GLY A 10 5.24 -11.19 2.75
C GLY A 10 5.61 -9.94 1.96
N ILE A 11 5.38 -9.97 0.66
CA ILE A 11 5.67 -8.83 -0.21
C ILE A 11 4.55 -7.80 -0.21
N ASN A 12 3.29 -8.23 -0.01
CA ASN A 12 2.13 -7.36 0.17
C ASN A 12 1.08 -8.02 1.08
N PRO A 13 0.22 -7.24 1.76
CA PRO A 13 -0.85 -7.78 2.60
C PRO A 13 -2.16 -8.04 1.85
N ASP A 14 -2.22 -7.80 0.54
CA ASP A 14 -3.46 -7.82 -0.24
C ASP A 14 -4.11 -9.22 -0.24
N TRP A 15 -5.44 -9.23 -0.09
CA TRP A 15 -6.24 -10.45 -0.09
C TRP A 15 -6.47 -11.00 -1.48
N ASN A 16 -6.68 -10.10 -2.44
CA ASN A 16 -7.10 -10.41 -3.79
C ASN A 16 -6.21 -9.71 -4.80
N CYS A 17 -5.74 -10.46 -5.78
CA CYS A 17 -5.13 -9.91 -6.99
C CYS A 17 -6.26 -9.73 -8.03
N PRO A 18 -6.57 -8.50 -8.46
CA PRO A 18 -7.61 -8.24 -9.44
C PRO A 18 -7.20 -8.77 -10.82
N MET A 19 -8.19 -9.31 -11.53
CA MET A 19 -8.03 -9.86 -12.87
C MET A 19 -9.00 -9.16 -13.83
N GLU A 20 -8.76 -9.32 -15.12
CA GLU A 20 -9.64 -8.81 -16.16
C GLU A 20 -11.08 -9.32 -15.96
N GLY A 21 -12.08 -8.47 -16.30
CA GLY A 21 -13.49 -8.82 -16.19
C GLY A 21 -14.05 -8.84 -14.75
N GLY A 22 -13.33 -8.26 -13.79
CA GLY A 22 -13.79 -8.18 -12.39
C GLY A 22 -13.60 -9.49 -11.60
N ALA A 23 -12.90 -10.47 -12.17
CA ALA A 23 -12.47 -11.65 -11.44
C ALA A 23 -11.29 -11.33 -10.52
N PHE A 24 -10.98 -12.22 -9.59
CA PHE A 24 -9.79 -12.11 -8.74
C PHE A 24 -9.25 -13.49 -8.39
N ILE A 25 -7.98 -13.54 -8.00
CA ILE A 25 -7.33 -14.72 -7.43
C ILE A 25 -6.78 -14.37 -6.04
N PRO A 26 -6.52 -15.37 -5.16
CA PRO A 26 -5.87 -15.12 -3.89
C PRO A 26 -4.49 -14.45 -4.06
N ASP A 27 -4.23 -13.40 -3.27
CA ASP A 27 -2.94 -12.74 -3.23
C ASP A 27 -2.15 -13.12 -1.96
N CYS A 28 -1.00 -12.49 -1.75
CA CYS A 28 -0.03 -12.79 -0.70
C CYS A 28 -0.65 -12.78 0.71
N GLY A 29 -1.55 -11.84 1.01
CA GLY A 29 -2.26 -11.79 2.29
C GLY A 29 -3.15 -13.02 2.53
N SER A 30 -3.84 -13.51 1.50
CA SER A 30 -4.62 -14.75 1.57
C SER A 30 -3.73 -15.98 1.81
N MET A 31 -2.58 -16.04 1.14
CA MET A 31 -1.59 -17.10 1.36
C MET A 31 -1.02 -17.05 2.78
N ALA A 32 -0.76 -15.84 3.30
CA ALA A 32 -0.32 -15.64 4.68
C ALA A 32 -1.34 -16.17 5.70
N LYS A 33 -2.64 -15.94 5.47
CA LYS A 33 -3.71 -16.48 6.32
C LYS A 33 -3.81 -18.00 6.27
N LEU A 34 -3.59 -18.61 5.11
CA LEU A 34 -3.54 -20.07 4.98
C LEU A 34 -2.38 -20.65 5.80
N ILE A 35 -1.21 -20.01 5.76
CA ILE A 35 -0.03 -20.42 6.54
C ILE A 35 -0.27 -20.20 8.04
N GLU A 36 -0.84 -19.02 8.41
CA GLU A 36 -1.20 -18.72 9.80
C GLU A 36 -2.14 -19.77 10.38
N ALA A 37 -3.18 -20.14 9.65
CA ALA A 37 -4.15 -21.15 10.10
C ALA A 37 -3.50 -22.52 10.44
N SER A 38 -2.42 -22.87 9.74
CA SER A 38 -1.72 -24.16 9.95
C SER A 38 -0.56 -24.07 10.93
N THR A 39 0.01 -22.88 11.16
CA THR A 39 1.25 -22.71 11.94
C THR A 39 1.09 -21.84 13.18
N GLY A 40 0.02 -21.03 13.25
CA GLY A 40 -0.18 -20.00 14.27
C GLY A 40 0.75 -18.78 14.10
N ARG A 41 1.43 -18.64 12.95
CA ARG A 41 2.40 -17.58 12.68
C ARG A 41 2.02 -16.76 11.47
N PHE A 42 2.18 -15.43 11.58
CA PHE A 42 1.91 -14.48 10.51
C PHE A 42 3.20 -13.83 10.03
N PRO A 43 3.33 -13.46 8.76
CA PRO A 43 4.55 -12.84 8.22
C PRO A 43 4.68 -11.37 8.65
N GLU A 44 5.89 -10.85 8.55
CA GLU A 44 6.13 -9.43 8.45
C GLU A 44 6.02 -9.01 6.96
N PHE A 45 5.22 -7.98 6.68
CA PHE A 45 5.06 -7.48 5.33
C PHE A 45 5.98 -6.29 5.06
N PHE A 46 6.66 -6.33 3.90
CA PHE A 46 7.56 -5.25 3.46
C PHE A 46 6.93 -4.31 2.44
N GLY A 47 5.89 -4.78 1.71
CA GLY A 47 5.16 -3.94 0.77
C GLY A 47 4.22 -2.94 1.45
N LYS A 48 3.74 -1.98 0.68
CA LYS A 48 2.74 -0.99 1.15
C LYS A 48 1.58 -1.67 1.90
N PRO A 49 1.10 -1.16 3.00
CA PRO A 49 1.41 0.13 3.64
C PRO A 49 2.56 0.08 4.67
N SER A 50 3.39 -0.97 4.65
CA SER A 50 4.50 -1.10 5.59
C SER A 50 5.45 0.10 5.50
N LYS A 51 5.84 0.63 6.66
CA LYS A 51 6.86 1.69 6.74
C LYS A 51 8.20 1.31 6.11
N HIS A 52 8.53 0.02 6.00
CA HIS A 52 9.73 -0.46 5.33
C HIS A 52 9.81 0.02 3.87
N THR A 53 8.66 0.18 3.20
CA THR A 53 8.62 0.74 1.84
C THR A 53 9.12 2.18 1.84
N LEU A 54 8.66 3.00 2.77
CA LEU A 54 9.06 4.41 2.87
C LEU A 54 10.50 4.55 3.35
N ASP A 55 10.90 3.79 4.37
CA ASP A 55 12.27 3.77 4.88
C ASP A 55 13.28 3.43 3.75
N TYR A 56 12.91 2.47 2.89
CA TYR A 56 13.73 2.10 1.74
C TYR A 56 13.81 3.21 0.68
N ILE A 57 12.69 3.86 0.36
CA ILE A 57 12.67 4.98 -0.60
C ILE A 57 13.58 6.11 -0.10
N ILE A 58 13.46 6.51 1.16
CA ILE A 58 14.28 7.57 1.76
C ILE A 58 15.76 7.18 1.71
N GLN A 59 16.08 5.93 2.08
CA GLN A 59 17.46 5.45 2.07
C GLN A 59 18.07 5.43 0.67
N GLU A 60 17.33 4.99 -0.35
CA GLU A 60 17.85 4.88 -1.73
C GLU A 60 17.93 6.22 -2.45
N THR A 61 17.01 7.13 -2.15
CA THR A 61 16.96 8.44 -2.83
C THR A 61 17.77 9.51 -2.12
N GLY A 62 17.91 9.41 -0.80
CA GLY A 62 18.55 10.42 0.04
C GLY A 62 17.75 11.72 0.17
N TYR A 63 16.48 11.75 -0.27
CA TYR A 63 15.59 12.88 -0.08
C TYR A 63 14.99 12.87 1.33
N GLU A 64 14.71 14.06 1.85
CA GLU A 64 13.93 14.19 3.08
C GLU A 64 12.44 13.85 2.82
N PRO A 65 11.68 13.41 3.84
CA PRO A 65 10.29 13.00 3.66
C PRO A 65 9.40 14.05 2.98
N ASP A 66 9.60 15.33 3.27
CA ASP A 66 8.84 16.45 2.69
C ASP A 66 9.20 16.77 1.22
N GLU A 67 10.26 16.16 0.72
CA GLU A 67 10.66 16.21 -0.71
C GLU A 67 10.09 15.03 -1.53
N ILE A 68 9.37 14.11 -0.87
CA ILE A 68 8.85 12.88 -1.49
C ILE A 68 7.34 12.97 -1.66
N ALA A 69 6.84 12.54 -2.81
CA ALA A 69 5.42 12.33 -3.04
C ALA A 69 5.15 10.89 -3.46
N ILE A 70 4.14 10.27 -2.86
CA ILE A 70 3.63 8.95 -3.26
C ILE A 70 2.32 9.13 -3.97
N VAL A 71 2.22 8.58 -5.18
CA VAL A 71 1.02 8.61 -6.01
C VAL A 71 0.46 7.21 -6.13
N GLY A 72 -0.82 7.04 -5.89
CA GLY A 72 -1.47 5.73 -6.01
C GLY A 72 -2.99 5.82 -6.02
N ASP A 73 -3.63 4.70 -6.23
CA ASP A 73 -5.09 4.58 -6.38
C ASP A 73 -5.77 3.87 -5.21
N ARG A 74 -4.98 3.35 -4.23
CA ARG A 74 -5.53 2.59 -3.10
C ARG A 74 -5.31 3.31 -1.78
N MET A 75 -6.42 3.57 -1.08
CA MET A 75 -6.37 4.23 0.23
C MET A 75 -5.60 3.40 1.27
N TYR A 76 -5.84 2.09 1.32
CA TYR A 76 -5.32 1.20 2.36
C TYR A 76 -3.88 0.72 2.14
N THR A 77 -3.28 1.01 1.00
CA THR A 77 -1.87 0.70 0.69
C THR A 77 -1.08 1.93 0.29
N ASP A 78 -1.41 2.54 -0.85
CA ASP A 78 -0.62 3.64 -1.42
C ASP A 78 -0.67 4.90 -0.56
N ILE A 79 -1.86 5.27 -0.11
CA ILE A 79 -2.03 6.46 0.72
C ILE A 79 -1.60 6.18 2.15
N ALA A 80 -1.92 4.98 2.65
CA ALA A 80 -1.59 4.58 4.01
C ALA A 80 -0.07 4.48 4.28
N VAL A 81 0.77 4.24 3.27
CA VAL A 81 2.23 4.19 3.46
C VAL A 81 2.82 5.56 3.82
N ALA A 82 2.18 6.66 3.39
CA ALA A 82 2.58 8.02 3.73
C ALA A 82 1.94 8.53 5.04
N ASP A 83 0.98 7.77 5.60
CA ASP A 83 0.28 8.18 6.83
C ASP A 83 1.26 8.37 7.98
N GLN A 84 1.04 9.42 8.78
CA GLN A 84 1.90 9.80 9.91
C GLN A 84 3.36 10.12 9.54
N SER A 85 3.60 10.54 8.32
CA SER A 85 4.88 11.05 7.83
C SER A 85 4.71 12.40 7.14
N ASP A 86 5.82 13.08 6.85
CA ASP A 86 5.81 14.35 6.09
C ASP A 86 5.81 14.11 4.57
N VAL A 87 5.71 12.85 4.13
CA VAL A 87 5.60 12.48 2.71
C VAL A 87 4.23 12.88 2.15
N MET A 88 4.21 13.53 0.99
CA MET A 88 2.97 13.90 0.32
C MET A 88 2.28 12.68 -0.27
N SER A 89 1.00 12.48 0.05
CA SER A 89 0.17 11.43 -0.55
C SER A 89 -0.80 12.02 -1.58
N ILE A 90 -0.78 11.46 -2.79
CA ILE A 90 -1.63 11.87 -3.93
C ILE A 90 -2.48 10.69 -4.37
N LEU A 91 -3.79 10.77 -4.13
CA LEU A 91 -4.74 9.77 -4.61
C LEU A 91 -5.18 10.10 -6.02
N VAL A 92 -5.11 9.11 -6.93
CA VAL A 92 -5.72 9.17 -8.26
C VAL A 92 -6.99 8.33 -8.29
N LEU A 93 -8.09 8.90 -8.80
CA LEU A 93 -9.41 8.24 -8.83
C LEU A 93 -9.63 7.38 -10.08
N SER A 94 -8.63 7.25 -10.94
CA SER A 94 -8.66 6.41 -12.14
C SER A 94 -8.46 4.91 -11.86
N GLY A 95 -8.26 4.53 -10.60
CA GLY A 95 -8.04 3.15 -10.19
C GLY A 95 -9.13 2.60 -9.27
N GLU A 96 -8.71 2.00 -8.13
CA GLU A 96 -9.60 1.25 -7.24
C GLU A 96 -10.47 2.13 -6.33
N SER A 97 -9.85 3.14 -5.68
CA SER A 97 -10.56 3.92 -4.66
C SER A 97 -11.42 5.03 -5.25
N THR A 98 -12.54 5.28 -4.58
CA THR A 98 -13.53 6.29 -4.94
C THR A 98 -13.52 7.46 -3.96
N ARG A 99 -14.18 8.57 -4.31
CA ARG A 99 -14.39 9.71 -3.38
C ARG A 99 -15.16 9.32 -2.11
N GLU A 100 -15.98 8.28 -2.17
CA GLU A 100 -16.70 7.79 -0.99
C GLU A 100 -15.76 7.08 -0.02
N ASP A 101 -14.80 6.30 -0.56
CA ASP A 101 -13.77 5.64 0.25
C ASP A 101 -12.92 6.67 1.00
N VAL A 102 -12.60 7.80 0.37
CA VAL A 102 -11.88 8.90 1.05
C VAL A 102 -12.68 9.45 2.24
N LYS A 103 -14.02 9.54 2.16
CA LYS A 103 -14.83 10.07 3.26
C LYS A 103 -14.84 9.13 4.46
N THR A 104 -14.87 7.83 4.20
CA THR A 104 -15.02 6.78 5.22
C THR A 104 -13.69 6.27 5.78
N SER A 105 -12.59 6.48 5.06
CA SER A 105 -11.25 6.07 5.51
C SER A 105 -10.72 6.92 6.66
N ASP A 106 -10.02 6.30 7.60
CA ASP A 106 -9.27 7.00 8.64
C ASP A 106 -8.03 7.72 8.09
N VAL A 107 -7.43 7.16 7.04
CA VAL A 107 -6.31 7.77 6.31
C VAL A 107 -6.85 8.79 5.30
N LYS A 108 -6.16 9.93 5.16
CA LYS A 108 -6.56 10.98 4.23
C LYS A 108 -5.42 11.35 3.29
N PRO A 109 -5.67 11.39 1.96
CA PRO A 109 -4.67 11.89 1.02
C PRO A 109 -4.48 13.41 1.17
N ASN A 110 -3.27 13.90 0.91
CA ASN A 110 -2.99 15.34 0.84
C ASN A 110 -3.61 15.97 -0.41
N VAL A 111 -3.62 15.22 -1.52
CA VAL A 111 -4.15 15.66 -2.81
C VAL A 111 -4.99 14.56 -3.42
N ILE A 112 -6.07 14.94 -4.14
CA ILE A 112 -6.92 14.04 -4.90
C ILE A 112 -6.99 14.54 -6.33
N LEU A 113 -6.64 13.68 -7.29
CA LEU A 113 -6.70 13.95 -8.73
C LEU A 113 -7.65 12.96 -9.40
N GLU A 114 -8.25 13.32 -10.51
CA GLU A 114 -9.08 12.40 -11.31
C GLU A 114 -8.20 11.31 -11.93
N ASP A 115 -7.05 11.71 -12.47
CA ASP A 115 -6.04 10.81 -13.02
C ASP A 115 -4.63 11.40 -12.93
N LEU A 116 -3.62 10.60 -13.30
CA LEU A 116 -2.22 11.00 -13.22
C LEU A 116 -1.85 12.17 -14.16
N SER A 117 -2.62 12.42 -15.23
CA SER A 117 -2.34 13.52 -16.17
C SER A 117 -2.48 14.89 -15.51
N GLU A 118 -3.26 14.99 -14.43
CA GLU A 118 -3.44 16.23 -13.70
C GLU A 118 -2.21 16.67 -12.90
N ILE A 119 -1.26 15.76 -12.63
CA ILE A 119 -0.04 16.09 -11.86
C ILE A 119 0.79 17.17 -12.55
N THR A 120 0.76 17.23 -13.89
CA THR A 120 1.47 18.26 -14.66
C THR A 120 0.95 19.67 -14.43
N LYS A 121 -0.25 19.81 -13.85
CA LYS A 121 -0.83 21.12 -13.49
C LYS A 121 -0.37 21.60 -12.13
N MET A 122 0.31 20.73 -11.37
CA MET A 122 0.83 21.01 -10.03
C MET A 122 2.31 21.41 -10.05
N LEU A 123 3.00 21.04 -11.12
CA LEU A 123 4.41 21.38 -11.38
C LEU A 123 4.55 22.71 -12.12
#